data_b39d877d72c252b1a4e2eba2886a5013
#
_entry.id   b39d877d72c252b1a4e2eba2886a5013
#
_cell.length_a   1.000
_cell.length_b   1.000
_cell.length_c   1.000
_cell.angle_alpha   90.00
_cell.angle_beta   90.00
_cell.angle_gamma   90.00
#
_symmetry.space_group_name_H-M   'P 1'
#
loop_
_entity.id
_entity.type
_entity.pdbx_description
1 polymer ?
#
loop_
_entity_poly.entity_id
_entity_poly.type
_entity_poly.pdbx_seq_one_letter_code
_entity_poly.pdbx_strand_id
1 'polypeptide(L)'
;MASTASTGIIDTPSSHSVEDTVEKLKAILQAKGVKLFTLIDHSGEAEKTGLAMRPTKLLIFGNPKAGTPVMLASPRSAIDLPLKLLIWEDAQAKVWISYNSLSYLGERHGLSQQLLSNLAVVETLAAQAGV
;
A
#
# COMPACT_ATOMS: atom_id res chain seq x y z
N MET A 1 3.31 13.01 8.98
CA MET A 1 4.01 13.58 7.83
C MET A 1 4.59 12.46 6.98
N ALA A 2 4.39 12.55 5.70
CA ALA A 2 4.96 11.57 4.77
C ALA A 2 6.32 12.05 4.29
N SER A 3 7.26 11.13 4.14
CA SER A 3 8.57 11.43 3.59
C SER A 3 8.95 10.36 2.57
N THR A 4 9.71 10.77 1.55
CA THR A 4 10.25 9.84 0.56
C THR A 4 11.72 9.66 0.85
N ALA A 5 12.09 8.45 1.23
CA ALA A 5 13.49 8.09 1.39
C ALA A 5 14.09 7.70 0.04
N SER A 6 15.43 7.57 -0.01
CA SER A 6 16.14 7.08 -1.20
C SER A 6 15.66 5.68 -1.63
N THR A 7 14.98 4.95 -0.75
CA THR A 7 14.40 3.63 -1.03
C THR A 7 13.14 3.68 -1.89
N GLY A 8 12.55 4.88 -2.08
CA GLY A 8 11.27 5.01 -2.78
C GLY A 8 10.06 4.64 -1.94
N ILE A 9 10.23 4.48 -0.63
CA ILE A 9 9.13 4.17 0.29
C ILE A 9 8.65 5.45 0.94
N ILE A 10 7.32 5.63 0.97
CA ILE A 10 6.69 6.72 1.70
C ILE A 10 6.04 6.14 2.94
N ASP A 11 6.34 6.73 4.10
CA ASP A 11 5.73 6.36 5.37
C ASP A 11 4.79 7.47 5.82
N THR A 12 3.52 7.13 6.00
CA THR A 12 2.48 8.05 6.47
C THR A 12 2.01 7.58 7.84
N PRO A 13 1.96 8.45 8.86
CA PRO A 13 1.51 8.01 10.19
C PRO A 13 0.02 7.73 10.20
N SER A 14 -0.39 6.76 11.03
CA SER A 14 -1.78 6.52 11.35
C SER A 14 -2.04 6.86 12.82
N SER A 15 -3.15 7.51 13.11
CA SER A 15 -3.58 7.79 14.48
C SER A 15 -4.36 6.62 15.09
N HIS A 16 -4.50 5.52 14.37
CA HIS A 16 -5.25 4.34 14.79
C HIS A 16 -4.32 3.16 14.98
N SER A 17 -4.83 2.09 15.61
CA SER A 17 -4.12 0.82 15.66
C SER A 17 -3.96 0.23 14.26
N VAL A 18 -3.08 -0.77 14.11
CA VAL A 18 -2.96 -1.49 12.85
C VAL A 18 -4.31 -2.09 12.45
N GLU A 19 -4.99 -2.75 13.40
CA GLU A 19 -6.27 -3.38 13.11
C GLU A 19 -7.33 -2.38 12.66
N ASP A 20 -7.46 -1.26 13.38
CA ASP A 20 -8.45 -0.23 13.03
C ASP A 20 -8.11 0.45 11.71
N THR A 21 -6.83 0.69 11.44
CA THR A 21 -6.40 1.26 10.17
C THR A 21 -6.77 0.33 9.01
N VAL A 22 -6.55 -0.98 9.17
CA VAL A 22 -6.90 -1.97 8.17
C VAL A 22 -8.41 -1.98 7.91
N GLU A 23 -9.23 -1.98 8.98
CA GLU A 23 -10.68 -1.97 8.83
C GLU A 23 -11.16 -0.71 8.13
N LYS A 24 -10.58 0.43 8.46
CA LYS A 24 -10.88 1.70 7.79
C LYS A 24 -10.52 1.64 6.30
N LEU A 25 -9.35 1.07 5.97
CA LEU A 25 -8.94 0.89 4.58
C LEU A 25 -9.90 0.00 3.80
N LYS A 26 -10.34 -1.10 4.40
CA LYS A 26 -11.31 -1.99 3.75
C LYS A 26 -12.59 -1.25 3.39
N ALA A 27 -13.08 -0.42 4.31
CA ALA A 27 -14.30 0.36 4.08
C ALA A 27 -14.11 1.40 2.97
N ILE A 28 -12.96 2.08 2.96
CA ILE A 28 -12.64 3.08 1.93
C ILE A 28 -12.51 2.41 0.56
N LEU A 29 -11.83 1.27 0.47
CA LEU A 29 -11.69 0.52 -0.78
C LEU A 29 -13.04 0.12 -1.33
N GLN A 30 -13.93 -0.39 -0.47
CA GLN A 30 -15.28 -0.76 -0.89
C GLN A 30 -16.05 0.43 -1.40
N ALA A 31 -15.99 1.56 -0.69
CA ALA A 31 -16.69 2.78 -1.09
C ALA A 31 -16.20 3.33 -2.44
N LYS A 32 -14.92 3.16 -2.75
CA LYS A 32 -14.33 3.63 -4.00
C LYS A 32 -14.45 2.61 -5.13
N GLY A 33 -14.98 1.43 -4.87
CA GLY A 33 -15.05 0.37 -5.88
C GLY A 33 -13.69 -0.19 -6.26
N VAL A 34 -12.71 -0.13 -5.37
CA VAL A 34 -11.37 -0.68 -5.59
C VAL A 34 -11.33 -2.08 -5.00
N LYS A 35 -10.81 -3.03 -5.77
CA LYS A 35 -10.81 -4.44 -5.36
C LYS A 35 -9.69 -4.72 -4.37
N LEU A 36 -10.02 -5.31 -3.23
CA LEU A 36 -9.04 -5.88 -2.31
C LEU A 36 -8.76 -7.31 -2.79
N PHE A 37 -7.57 -7.54 -3.36
CA PHE A 37 -7.19 -8.86 -3.85
C PHE A 37 -6.88 -9.82 -2.71
N THR A 38 -6.12 -9.35 -1.72
CA THR A 38 -5.78 -10.16 -0.56
C THR A 38 -5.24 -9.30 0.57
N LEU A 39 -5.31 -9.83 1.77
CA LEU A 39 -4.70 -9.25 2.96
C LEU A 39 -3.77 -10.30 3.55
N ILE A 40 -2.51 -9.94 3.73
CA ILE A 40 -1.51 -10.81 4.32
C ILE A 40 -1.23 -10.32 5.73
N ASP A 41 -1.44 -11.17 6.72
CA ASP A 41 -1.11 -10.87 8.11
C ASP A 41 0.24 -11.49 8.45
N HIS A 42 1.32 -10.70 8.25
CA HIS A 42 2.67 -11.17 8.53
C HIS A 42 2.85 -11.55 9.99
N SER A 43 2.29 -10.76 10.89
CA SER A 43 2.37 -11.03 12.33
C SER A 43 1.62 -12.31 12.72
N GLY A 44 0.47 -12.56 12.09
CA GLY A 44 -0.27 -13.79 12.29
C GLY A 44 0.47 -15.01 11.75
N GLU A 45 1.10 -14.90 10.59
CA GLU A 45 1.90 -15.98 10.02
C GLU A 45 3.11 -16.29 10.89
N ALA A 46 3.77 -15.26 11.42
CA ALA A 46 4.89 -15.44 12.34
C ALA A 46 4.45 -16.22 13.59
N GLU A 47 3.30 -15.88 14.15
CA GLU A 47 2.77 -16.53 15.35
C GLU A 47 2.58 -18.04 15.13
N LYS A 48 2.15 -18.42 13.93
CA LYS A 48 1.97 -19.84 13.57
C LYS A 48 3.29 -20.63 13.59
N THR A 49 4.41 -19.95 13.46
CA THR A 49 5.74 -20.58 13.49
C THR A 49 6.41 -20.47 14.86
N GLY A 50 5.71 -19.97 15.86
CA GLY A 50 6.24 -19.76 17.21
C GLY A 50 7.07 -18.51 17.38
N LEU A 51 7.04 -17.61 16.41
CA LEU A 51 7.75 -16.34 16.46
C LEU A 51 6.77 -15.20 16.78
N ALA A 52 7.27 -14.17 17.45
CA ALA A 52 6.47 -13.01 17.76
C ALA A 52 7.00 -11.79 16.99
N MET A 53 6.09 -11.01 16.41
CA MET A 53 6.43 -9.73 15.83
C MET A 53 5.27 -8.77 16.06
N ARG A 54 5.57 -7.47 16.01
CA ARG A 54 4.55 -6.45 16.14
C ARG A 54 3.54 -6.53 15.00
N PRO A 55 2.31 -6.04 15.21
CA PRO A 55 1.30 -6.08 14.15
C PRO A 55 1.83 -5.54 12.83
N THR A 56 1.70 -6.32 11.77
CA THR A 56 2.21 -6.01 10.44
C THR A 56 1.32 -6.69 9.41
N LYS A 57 0.59 -5.90 8.64
CA LYS A 57 -0.35 -6.42 7.65
C LYS A 57 -0.13 -5.73 6.31
N LEU A 58 -0.29 -6.48 5.23
CA LEU A 58 -0.13 -5.99 3.87
C LEU A 58 -1.45 -6.14 3.13
N LEU A 59 -1.98 -5.04 2.62
CA LEU A 59 -3.15 -5.06 1.76
C LEU A 59 -2.70 -4.94 0.31
N ILE A 60 -3.19 -5.85 -0.54
CA ILE A 60 -2.93 -5.86 -1.98
C ILE A 60 -4.24 -5.56 -2.67
N PHE A 61 -4.29 -4.46 -3.41
CA PHE A 61 -5.53 -3.94 -3.96
C PHE A 61 -5.28 -3.29 -5.32
N GLY A 62 -6.34 -3.09 -6.07
CA GLY A 62 -6.23 -2.39 -7.33
C GLY A 62 -7.52 -2.40 -8.13
N ASN A 63 -7.46 -1.70 -9.26
CA ASN A 63 -8.53 -1.66 -10.23
C ASN A 63 -7.96 -2.12 -11.58
N PRO A 64 -8.41 -3.26 -12.11
CA PRO A 64 -7.89 -3.75 -13.40
C PRO A 64 -8.03 -2.74 -14.54
N LYS A 65 -9.05 -1.90 -14.51
CA LYS A 65 -9.22 -0.85 -15.52
C LYS A 65 -8.11 0.20 -15.46
N ALA A 66 -7.56 0.44 -14.28
CA ALA A 66 -6.48 1.40 -14.09
C ALA A 66 -5.11 0.75 -14.25
N GLY A 67 -4.94 -0.47 -13.76
CA GLY A 67 -3.64 -1.16 -13.78
C GLY A 67 -3.28 -1.77 -15.12
N THR A 68 -4.26 -2.29 -15.84
CA THR A 68 -3.98 -2.97 -17.12
C THR A 68 -3.28 -2.06 -18.14
N PRO A 69 -3.71 -0.80 -18.35
CA PRO A 69 -2.99 0.08 -19.27
C PRO A 69 -1.52 0.29 -18.90
N VAL A 70 -1.21 0.32 -17.60
CA VAL A 70 0.17 0.47 -17.13
C VAL A 70 0.98 -0.76 -17.53
N MET A 71 0.45 -1.94 -17.30
CA MET A 71 1.12 -3.20 -17.65
C MET A 71 1.23 -3.41 -19.16
N LEU A 72 0.27 -2.94 -19.93
CA LEU A 72 0.36 -3.00 -21.39
C LEU A 72 1.49 -2.13 -21.91
N ALA A 73 1.69 -0.95 -21.33
CA ALA A 73 2.76 -0.05 -21.71
C ALA A 73 4.13 -0.51 -21.19
N SER A 74 4.16 -1.13 -20.02
CA SER A 74 5.38 -1.60 -19.37
C SER A 74 5.11 -2.97 -18.71
N PRO A 75 5.27 -4.07 -19.46
CA PRO A 75 4.89 -5.39 -18.92
C PRO A 75 5.56 -5.77 -17.62
N ARG A 76 6.81 -5.34 -17.41
CA ARG A 76 7.53 -5.65 -16.17
C ARG A 76 6.97 -4.90 -14.96
N SER A 77 6.15 -3.86 -15.16
CA SER A 77 5.49 -3.18 -14.04
C SER A 77 4.56 -4.11 -13.28
N ALA A 78 4.15 -5.20 -13.89
CA ALA A 78 3.31 -6.21 -13.22
C ALA A 78 3.98 -6.82 -11.98
N ILE A 79 5.31 -6.69 -11.83
CA ILE A 79 6.00 -7.16 -10.61
C ILE A 79 5.62 -6.30 -9.40
N ASP A 80 5.28 -5.03 -9.64
CA ASP A 80 4.92 -4.08 -8.57
C ASP A 80 3.41 -3.84 -8.47
N LEU A 81 2.63 -4.51 -9.29
CA LEU A 81 1.17 -4.42 -9.27
C LEU A 81 0.60 -5.77 -8.86
N PRO A 82 -0.57 -5.82 -8.22
CA PRO A 82 -1.41 -4.69 -7.79
C PRO A 82 -0.73 -3.79 -6.77
N LEU A 83 -1.32 -2.64 -6.51
CA LEU A 83 -0.82 -1.71 -5.50
C LEU A 83 -0.89 -2.33 -4.10
N LYS A 84 -0.04 -1.84 -3.20
CA LYS A 84 0.07 -2.38 -1.84
C LYS A 84 0.15 -1.25 -0.83
N LEU A 85 -0.45 -1.49 0.34
CA LEU A 85 -0.26 -0.66 1.53
C LEU A 85 0.17 -1.57 2.66
N LEU A 86 1.32 -1.25 3.28
CA LEU A 86 1.82 -1.95 4.44
C LEU A 86 1.40 -1.16 5.69
N ILE A 87 0.69 -1.82 6.60
CA ILE A 87 0.24 -1.23 7.85
C ILE A 87 1.01 -1.92 8.96
N TRP A 88 1.81 -1.15 9.69
CA TRP A 88 2.74 -1.76 10.65
C TRP A 88 2.98 -0.88 11.85
N GLU A 89 3.33 -1.52 12.97
CA GLU A 89 3.63 -0.85 14.23
C GLU A 89 5.12 -0.93 14.48
N ASP A 90 5.73 0.21 14.80
CA ASP A 90 7.16 0.28 15.07
C ASP A 90 7.48 -0.03 16.55
N ALA A 91 8.78 0.00 16.90
CA ALA A 91 9.24 -0.34 18.23
C ALA A 91 8.73 0.63 19.32
N GLN A 92 8.27 1.82 18.95
CA GLN A 92 7.68 2.80 19.85
C GLN A 92 6.16 2.76 19.84
N ALA A 93 5.57 1.68 19.30
CA ALA A 93 4.13 1.50 19.21
C ALA A 93 3.43 2.53 18.31
N LYS A 94 4.18 3.18 17.42
CA LYS A 94 3.58 4.06 16.41
C LYS A 94 3.16 3.23 15.20
N VAL A 95 2.03 3.60 14.60
CA VAL A 95 1.50 2.90 13.44
C VAL A 95 1.76 3.72 12.19
N TRP A 96 2.24 3.03 11.17
CA TRP A 96 2.61 3.60 9.89
C TRP A 96 1.88 2.93 8.74
N ILE A 97 1.61 3.71 7.72
CA ILE A 97 1.10 3.24 6.43
C ILE A 97 2.20 3.51 5.42
N SER A 98 2.77 2.45 4.86
CA SER A 98 3.92 2.55 3.96
C SER A 98 3.58 2.02 2.59
N TYR A 99 4.10 2.67 1.55
CA TYR A 99 3.86 2.26 0.17
C TYR A 99 4.96 2.75 -0.75
N ASN A 100 5.03 2.16 -1.93
CA ASN A 100 5.99 2.58 -2.96
C ASN A 100 5.53 3.90 -3.57
N SER A 101 6.44 4.89 -3.60
CA SER A 101 6.12 6.20 -4.16
C SER A 101 5.82 6.07 -5.66
N LEU A 102 4.94 6.95 -6.16
CA LEU A 102 4.64 6.99 -7.58
C LEU A 102 5.87 7.37 -8.40
N SER A 103 6.70 8.29 -7.90
CA SER A 103 7.93 8.67 -8.60
C SER A 103 8.89 7.49 -8.72
N TYR A 104 8.99 6.65 -7.70
CA TYR A 104 9.81 5.43 -7.75
C TYR A 104 9.28 4.47 -8.83
N LEU A 105 7.97 4.21 -8.83
CA LEU A 105 7.37 3.31 -9.81
C LEU A 105 7.51 3.86 -11.23
N GLY A 106 7.29 5.17 -11.38
CA GLY A 106 7.43 5.84 -12.68
C GLY A 106 8.83 5.73 -13.24
N GLU A 107 9.83 5.97 -12.41
CA GLU A 107 11.23 5.90 -12.81
C GLU A 107 11.68 4.47 -13.08
N ARG A 108 11.29 3.54 -12.20
CA ARG A 108 11.66 2.13 -12.37
C ARG A 108 11.11 1.53 -13.65
N HIS A 109 9.89 1.88 -14.03
CA HIS A 109 9.19 1.25 -15.16
C HIS A 109 9.04 2.17 -16.38
N GLY A 110 9.61 3.38 -16.33
CA GLY A 110 9.52 4.31 -17.45
C GLY A 110 8.09 4.76 -17.74
N LEU A 111 7.28 5.00 -16.71
CA LEU A 111 5.88 5.34 -16.88
C LEU A 111 5.69 6.84 -17.13
N SER A 112 4.78 7.19 -18.06
CA SER A 112 4.38 8.57 -18.28
C SER A 112 3.57 9.10 -17.09
N GLN A 113 3.46 10.42 -16.97
CA GLN A 113 2.61 11.04 -15.95
C GLN A 113 1.16 10.60 -16.07
N GLN A 114 0.69 10.43 -17.30
CA GLN A 114 -0.68 9.97 -17.53
C GLN A 114 -0.91 8.57 -16.96
N LEU A 115 0.04 7.65 -17.20
CA LEU A 115 -0.06 6.30 -16.65
C LEU A 115 0.09 6.30 -15.12
N LEU A 116 0.99 7.12 -14.58
CA LEU A 116 1.15 7.23 -13.14
C LEU A 116 -0.13 7.70 -12.45
N SER A 117 -0.90 8.57 -13.10
CA SER A 117 -2.16 9.04 -12.52
C SER A 117 -3.14 7.90 -12.27
N ASN A 118 -3.03 6.79 -13.02
CA ASN A 118 -3.86 5.61 -12.80
C ASN A 118 -3.56 4.91 -11.47
N LEU A 119 -2.41 5.18 -10.88
CA LEU A 119 -1.98 4.57 -9.62
C LEU A 119 -2.11 5.53 -8.43
N ALA A 120 -2.58 6.76 -8.66
CA ALA A 120 -2.59 7.82 -7.65
C ALA A 120 -3.51 7.53 -6.46
N VAL A 121 -4.44 6.59 -6.58
CA VAL A 121 -5.35 6.21 -5.49
C VAL A 121 -4.59 5.78 -4.24
N VAL A 122 -3.37 5.22 -4.38
CA VAL A 122 -2.59 4.76 -3.23
C VAL A 122 -2.29 5.91 -2.27
N GLU A 123 -1.99 7.09 -2.78
CA GLU A 123 -1.70 8.27 -1.96
C GLU A 123 -2.94 8.72 -1.20
N THR A 124 -4.08 8.75 -1.88
CA THR A 124 -5.35 9.14 -1.27
C THR A 124 -5.76 8.16 -0.17
N LEU A 125 -5.61 6.87 -0.42
CA LEU A 125 -5.96 5.84 0.56
C LEU A 125 -5.11 5.97 1.81
N ALA A 126 -3.80 6.16 1.67
CA ALA A 126 -2.91 6.30 2.81
C ALA A 126 -3.27 7.54 3.64
N ALA A 127 -3.54 8.66 2.98
CA ALA A 127 -3.90 9.90 3.67
C ALA A 127 -5.23 9.76 4.42
N GLN A 128 -6.23 9.15 3.80
CA GLN A 128 -7.56 9.03 4.40
C GLN A 128 -7.60 8.01 5.55
N ALA A 129 -6.84 6.94 5.44
CA ALA A 129 -6.86 5.89 6.46
C ALA A 129 -6.10 6.27 7.73
N GLY A 130 -5.13 7.16 7.63
CA GLY A 130 -4.29 7.54 8.76
C GLY A 130 -4.88 8.59 9.70
N VAL A 131 -5.95 9.23 9.30
CA VAL A 131 -6.54 10.32 10.10
C VAL A 131 -7.66 9.87 11.01
#